data_50a2648f1411b25318b06ccdd9d9e9cc
#
_entry.id   50a2648f1411b25318b06ccdd9d9e9cc
#
_cell.length_a   1.000
_cell.length_b   1.000
_cell.length_c   1.000
_cell.angle_alpha   90.00
_cell.angle_beta   90.00
_cell.angle_gamma   90.00
#
_symmetry.space_group_name_H-M   'P 1'
#
loop_
_entity.id
_entity.type
_entity.pdbx_description
1 polymer ?
#
loop_
_entity_poly.entity_id
_entity_poly.type
_entity_poly.pdbx_seq_one_letter_code
_entity_poly.pdbx_strand_id
1 'polypeptide(L)'
;MRKPLIELSDLHRFAEKVKSQMWGKQFYDAAQQVIGIAASPLEVAGVLLLSRSRRLGGSGFRYVYLNDLTPLSEEAQSIAGQKVCYGDIVIVNPILMKAAIIEIQGEVIHGSGAVLDQDAERMTALQSMGFDVFLVTHDMLNDKKQLDAIVKSVCSRLGIRYKAKSEAMKMSLIHI
;
A
#
# COMPACT_ATOMS: atom_id res chain seq x y z
N MET A 1 16.86 3.33 4.92
CA MET A 1 16.31 2.34 3.95
C MET A 1 17.45 1.64 3.22
N ARG A 2 17.41 0.32 3.04
CA ARG A 2 18.43 -0.39 2.24
C ARG A 2 18.26 -0.04 0.77
N LYS A 3 19.39 0.09 0.05
CA LYS A 3 19.36 0.31 -1.40
C LYS A 3 18.72 -0.91 -2.08
N PRO A 4 17.81 -0.73 -3.05
CA PRO A 4 17.19 -1.87 -3.75
C PRO A 4 18.27 -2.66 -4.50
N LEU A 5 18.06 -3.98 -4.64
CA LEU A 5 18.95 -4.85 -5.41
C LEU A 5 18.89 -4.58 -6.91
N ILE A 6 17.76 -4.05 -7.38
CA ILE A 6 17.52 -3.67 -8.77
C ILE A 6 16.64 -2.41 -8.79
N GLU A 7 16.94 -1.47 -9.66
CA GLU A 7 16.08 -0.30 -9.88
C GLU A 7 14.84 -0.71 -10.70
N LEU A 8 13.70 -0.08 -10.42
CA LEU A 8 12.44 -0.37 -11.11
C LEU A 8 12.55 -0.18 -12.63
N SER A 9 13.30 0.84 -13.06
CA SER A 9 13.59 1.12 -14.47
C SER A 9 14.37 -0.02 -15.14
N ASP A 10 15.31 -0.64 -14.41
CA ASP A 10 16.11 -1.77 -14.92
C ASP A 10 15.25 -3.04 -15.00
N LEU A 11 14.38 -3.26 -14.00
CA LEU A 11 13.42 -4.36 -14.02
C LEU A 11 12.51 -4.26 -15.26
N HIS A 12 11.91 -3.10 -15.52
CA HIS A 12 11.02 -2.88 -16.66
C HIS A 12 11.76 -3.03 -17.99
N ARG A 13 12.97 -2.47 -18.11
CA ARG A 13 13.82 -2.61 -19.30
C ARG A 13 14.18 -4.07 -19.58
N PHE A 14 14.52 -4.84 -18.54
CA PHE A 14 14.79 -6.26 -18.68
C PHE A 14 13.53 -7.05 -19.08
N ALA A 15 12.39 -6.74 -18.45
CA ALA A 15 11.12 -7.39 -18.76
C ALA A 15 10.72 -7.18 -20.23
N GLU A 16 10.88 -5.97 -20.77
CA GLU A 16 10.63 -5.68 -22.19
C GLU A 16 11.56 -6.50 -23.10
N LYS A 17 12.85 -6.59 -22.75
CA LYS A 17 13.85 -7.34 -23.53
C LYS A 17 13.54 -8.85 -23.64
N VAL A 18 12.98 -9.44 -22.58
CA VAL A 18 12.70 -10.88 -22.55
C VAL A 18 11.26 -11.25 -22.90
N LYS A 19 10.40 -10.28 -23.19
CA LYS A 19 8.95 -10.44 -23.38
C LYS A 19 8.56 -11.47 -24.45
N SER A 20 9.37 -11.62 -25.52
CA SER A 20 9.15 -12.58 -26.60
C SER A 20 9.70 -13.98 -26.31
N GLN A 21 10.41 -14.17 -25.21
CA GLN A 21 10.97 -15.47 -24.81
C GLN A 21 9.92 -16.35 -24.13
N MET A 22 10.23 -17.65 -23.98
CA MET A 22 9.38 -18.55 -23.20
C MET A 22 9.17 -17.99 -21.79
N TRP A 23 7.91 -17.89 -21.34
CA TRP A 23 7.50 -17.25 -20.08
C TRP A 23 7.77 -15.74 -19.99
N GLY A 24 8.38 -15.12 -21.00
CA GLY A 24 8.74 -13.70 -21.01
C GLY A 24 7.52 -12.77 -20.90
N LYS A 25 6.39 -13.16 -21.52
CA LYS A 25 5.15 -12.38 -21.41
C LYS A 25 4.62 -12.36 -19.97
N GLN A 26 4.61 -13.49 -19.27
CA GLN A 26 4.16 -13.57 -17.88
C GLN A 26 5.06 -12.74 -16.96
N PHE A 27 6.38 -12.85 -17.17
CA PHE A 27 7.35 -12.02 -16.44
C PHE A 27 7.12 -10.52 -16.71
N TYR A 28 6.94 -10.13 -17.97
CA TYR A 28 6.63 -8.75 -18.33
C TYR A 28 5.36 -8.24 -17.64
N ASP A 29 4.26 -9.01 -17.73
CA ASP A 29 2.98 -8.65 -17.12
C ASP A 29 3.11 -8.54 -15.58
N ALA A 30 3.92 -9.37 -14.94
CA ALA A 30 4.22 -9.29 -13.52
C ALA A 30 5.07 -8.07 -13.17
N ALA A 31 6.13 -7.79 -13.94
CA ALA A 31 7.01 -6.65 -13.72
C ALA A 31 6.27 -5.31 -13.82
N GLN A 32 5.25 -5.20 -14.70
CA GLN A 32 4.41 -4.00 -14.81
C GLN A 32 3.53 -3.75 -13.58
N GLN A 33 3.41 -4.71 -12.67
CA GLN A 33 2.64 -4.57 -11.43
C GLN A 33 3.49 -4.14 -10.23
N VAL A 34 4.80 -4.04 -10.41
CA VAL A 34 5.71 -3.55 -9.38
C VAL A 34 5.64 -2.03 -9.36
N ILE A 35 5.18 -1.45 -8.25
CA ILE A 35 4.91 0.00 -8.14
C ILE A 35 5.80 0.71 -7.12
N GLY A 36 6.95 0.15 -6.80
CA GLY A 36 7.88 0.77 -5.87
C GLY A 36 8.68 -0.24 -5.07
N ILE A 37 9.30 0.25 -3.99
CA ILE A 37 10.15 -0.55 -3.10
C ILE A 37 9.32 -0.92 -1.89
N ALA A 38 9.05 -2.21 -1.72
CA ALA A 38 8.45 -2.73 -0.50
C ALA A 38 9.54 -3.00 0.54
N ALA A 39 9.29 -2.67 1.79
CA ALA A 39 10.16 -2.98 2.91
C ALA A 39 9.85 -4.38 3.50
N SER A 40 8.65 -4.92 3.20
CA SER A 40 8.22 -6.22 3.70
C SER A 40 7.39 -7.00 2.65
N PRO A 41 7.35 -8.35 2.72
CA PRO A 41 6.45 -9.16 1.89
C PRO A 41 4.96 -8.81 2.10
N LEU A 42 4.60 -8.37 3.30
CA LEU A 42 3.23 -8.01 3.65
C LEU A 42 2.78 -6.72 2.94
N GLU A 43 3.66 -5.75 2.80
CA GLU A 43 3.41 -4.56 1.98
C GLU A 43 3.20 -4.93 0.51
N VAL A 44 3.97 -5.88 -0.04
CA VAL A 44 3.75 -6.39 -1.40
C VAL A 44 2.35 -6.98 -1.55
N ALA A 45 1.95 -7.84 -0.61
CA ALA A 45 0.60 -8.41 -0.60
C ALA A 45 -0.48 -7.32 -0.52
N GLY A 46 -0.32 -6.37 0.40
CA GLY A 46 -1.24 -5.24 0.57
C GLY A 46 -1.39 -4.40 -0.71
N VAL A 47 -0.28 -4.03 -1.33
CA VAL A 47 -0.29 -3.28 -2.59
C VAL A 47 -1.01 -4.06 -3.70
N LEU A 48 -0.73 -5.35 -3.87
CA LEU A 48 -1.39 -6.16 -4.89
C LEU A 48 -2.91 -6.27 -4.64
N LEU A 49 -3.33 -6.46 -3.39
CA LEU A 49 -4.73 -6.53 -3.00
C LEU A 49 -5.48 -5.21 -3.25
N LEU A 50 -4.80 -4.08 -3.15
CA LEU A 50 -5.38 -2.75 -3.30
C LEU A 50 -5.31 -2.24 -4.75
N SER A 51 -4.18 -2.40 -5.44
CA SER A 51 -3.93 -1.81 -6.76
C SER A 51 -4.41 -2.67 -7.93
N ARG A 52 -4.29 -4.01 -7.85
CA ARG A 52 -4.68 -4.88 -8.97
C ARG A 52 -6.15 -4.69 -9.37
N SER A 53 -6.42 -4.93 -10.64
CA SER A 53 -7.79 -4.86 -11.15
C SER A 53 -8.71 -5.83 -10.40
N ARG A 54 -9.98 -5.48 -10.29
CA ARG A 54 -10.98 -6.33 -9.64
C ARG A 54 -11.15 -7.69 -10.31
N ARG A 55 -10.93 -7.77 -11.62
CA ARG A 55 -10.96 -9.06 -12.36
C ARG A 55 -9.89 -10.03 -11.86
N LEU A 56 -8.77 -9.49 -11.36
CA LEU A 56 -7.68 -10.25 -10.77
C LEU A 56 -7.74 -10.29 -9.24
N GLY A 57 -8.91 -9.99 -8.66
CA GLY A 57 -9.15 -10.05 -7.23
C GLY A 57 -8.75 -8.82 -6.43
N GLY A 58 -8.04 -7.85 -7.01
CA GLY A 58 -7.66 -6.60 -6.35
C GLY A 58 -8.83 -5.64 -6.10
N SER A 59 -8.58 -4.48 -5.52
CA SER A 59 -9.58 -3.44 -5.25
C SER A 59 -9.67 -2.40 -6.35
N GLY A 60 -8.64 -2.30 -7.21
CA GLY A 60 -8.60 -1.47 -8.40
C GLY A 60 -8.33 0.00 -8.12
N PHE A 61 -7.67 0.35 -7.03
CA PHE A 61 -7.16 1.70 -6.83
C PHE A 61 -6.09 2.01 -7.87
N ARG A 62 -6.14 3.20 -8.47
CA ARG A 62 -5.23 3.60 -9.56
C ARG A 62 -3.98 4.33 -9.07
N TYR A 63 -4.14 5.19 -8.09
CA TYR A 63 -3.08 6.04 -7.56
C TYR A 63 -2.66 5.47 -6.21
N VAL A 64 -1.78 4.49 -6.27
CA VAL A 64 -1.25 3.78 -5.11
C VAL A 64 0.26 3.91 -5.14
N TYR A 65 0.83 4.38 -4.04
CA TYR A 65 2.27 4.57 -3.87
C TYR A 65 2.73 3.73 -2.69
N LEU A 66 3.94 3.24 -2.76
CA LEU A 66 4.53 2.35 -1.76
C LEU A 66 5.72 3.04 -1.11
N ASN A 67 5.77 3.03 0.21
CA ASN A 67 6.80 3.70 1.00
C ASN A 67 7.01 5.16 0.56
N ASP A 68 5.90 5.87 0.34
CA ASP A 68 5.95 7.24 -0.17
C ASP A 68 6.38 8.23 0.91
N LEU A 69 7.29 9.13 0.52
CA LEU A 69 7.83 10.13 1.41
C LEU A 69 6.84 11.28 1.57
N THR A 70 6.40 11.52 2.78
CA THR A 70 5.48 12.61 3.16
C THR A 70 6.26 13.65 3.99
N PRO A 71 6.55 14.85 3.44
CA PRO A 71 7.08 15.96 4.23
C PRO A 71 6.06 16.40 5.27
N LEU A 72 6.49 16.61 6.50
CA LEU A 72 5.62 17.03 7.61
C LEU A 72 5.55 18.57 7.72
N SER A 73 4.36 19.10 8.07
CA SER A 73 4.22 20.49 8.47
C SER A 73 5.00 20.78 9.76
N GLU A 74 5.22 22.05 10.12
CA GLU A 74 5.94 22.42 11.34
C GLU A 74 5.27 21.85 12.60
N GLU A 75 3.95 21.88 12.66
CA GLU A 75 3.18 21.30 13.75
C GLU A 75 3.33 19.78 13.81
N ALA A 76 3.26 19.11 12.68
CA ALA A 76 3.43 17.66 12.59
C ALA A 76 4.87 17.23 12.92
N GLN A 77 5.89 18.02 12.55
CA GLN A 77 7.27 17.81 12.95
C GLN A 77 7.44 17.90 14.48
N SER A 78 6.75 18.83 15.12
CA SER A 78 6.78 18.96 16.57
C SER A 78 6.16 17.76 17.29
N ILE A 79 5.19 17.08 16.68
CA ILE A 79 4.57 15.87 17.20
C ILE A 79 5.49 14.66 16.99
N ALA A 80 5.97 14.47 15.75
CA ALA A 80 6.71 13.26 15.35
C ALA A 80 8.23 13.32 15.66
N GLY A 81 8.76 14.49 16.04
CA GLY A 81 10.21 14.66 16.26
C GLY A 81 11.07 14.50 14.99
N GLN A 82 10.45 14.50 13.80
CA GLN A 82 11.13 14.28 12.52
C GLN A 82 10.52 15.14 11.40
N LYS A 83 11.27 15.35 10.32
CA LYS A 83 10.85 16.23 9.22
C LYS A 83 10.01 15.54 8.15
N VAL A 84 10.09 14.23 8.07
CA VAL A 84 9.42 13.41 7.04
C VAL A 84 8.91 12.12 7.65
N CYS A 85 7.80 11.62 7.13
CA CYS A 85 7.31 10.25 7.37
C CYS A 85 7.25 9.47 6.07
N TYR A 86 7.23 8.16 6.19
CA TYR A 86 6.96 7.25 5.07
C TYR A 86 5.66 6.52 5.37
N GLY A 87 4.70 6.59 4.44
CA GLY A 87 3.51 5.77 4.50
C GLY A 87 3.75 4.44 3.77
N ASP A 88 3.45 3.31 4.40
CA ASP A 88 3.68 2.00 3.77
C ASP A 88 2.94 1.90 2.45
N ILE A 89 1.65 2.22 2.43
CA ILE A 89 0.84 2.31 1.21
C ILE A 89 0.02 3.59 1.24
N VAL A 90 0.23 4.47 0.26
CA VAL A 90 -0.50 5.73 0.13
C VAL A 90 -1.46 5.63 -1.05
N ILE A 91 -2.75 5.87 -0.82
CA ILE A 91 -3.79 5.88 -1.85
C ILE A 91 -4.29 7.31 -2.02
N VAL A 92 -4.25 7.82 -3.25
CA VAL A 92 -4.60 9.21 -3.54
C VAL A 92 -5.83 9.31 -4.43
N ASN A 93 -6.71 10.26 -4.13
CA ASN A 93 -7.67 10.79 -5.08
C ASN A 93 -7.20 12.18 -5.54
N PRO A 94 -6.55 12.30 -6.71
CA PRO A 94 -5.98 13.57 -7.15
C PRO A 94 -7.05 14.61 -7.52
N ILE A 95 -8.28 14.19 -7.82
CA ILE A 95 -9.37 15.10 -8.17
C ILE A 95 -9.88 15.85 -6.94
N LEU A 96 -10.01 15.14 -5.83
CA LEU A 96 -10.48 15.72 -4.56
C LEU A 96 -9.33 16.13 -3.63
N MET A 97 -8.08 15.98 -4.07
CA MET A 97 -6.87 16.28 -3.28
C MET A 97 -6.89 15.58 -1.91
N LYS A 98 -7.35 14.32 -1.88
CA LYS A 98 -7.44 13.50 -0.67
C LYS A 98 -6.47 12.33 -0.75
N ALA A 99 -5.88 11.99 0.39
CA ALA A 99 -5.03 10.83 0.53
C ALA A 99 -5.37 10.03 1.78
N ALA A 100 -5.25 8.71 1.68
CA ALA A 100 -5.32 7.78 2.79
C ALA A 100 -4.02 6.99 2.86
N ILE A 101 -3.54 6.75 4.07
CA ILE A 101 -2.32 5.99 4.35
C ILE A 101 -2.74 4.68 5.01
N ILE A 102 -2.24 3.56 4.48
CA ILE A 102 -2.41 2.24 5.08
C ILE A 102 -1.06 1.82 5.62
N GLU A 103 -0.97 1.71 6.93
CA GLU A 103 0.18 1.20 7.66
C GLU A 103 -0.01 -0.28 7.90
N ILE A 104 0.92 -1.08 7.41
CA ILE A 104 0.88 -2.53 7.51
C ILE A 104 1.61 -2.98 8.77
N GLN A 105 0.87 -3.46 9.75
CA GLN A 105 1.45 -4.04 10.94
C GLN A 105 1.76 -5.53 10.72
N GLY A 106 3.03 -5.89 10.80
CA GLY A 106 3.47 -7.28 10.96
C GLY A 106 2.98 -7.87 12.29
N GLU A 107 3.25 -9.14 12.53
CA GLU A 107 3.04 -9.73 13.85
C GLU A 107 3.77 -8.89 14.90
N VAL A 108 3.05 -8.54 15.97
CA VAL A 108 3.60 -7.79 17.09
C VAL A 108 4.66 -8.67 17.77
N ILE A 109 5.89 -8.59 17.28
CA ILE A 109 7.04 -8.96 18.09
C ILE A 109 7.00 -7.93 19.21
N HIS A 110 6.81 -8.37 20.45
CA HIS A 110 6.73 -7.56 21.66
C HIS A 110 7.83 -6.49 21.67
N GLY A 111 7.51 -5.35 21.01
CA GLY A 111 8.39 -4.20 20.96
C GLY A 111 8.48 -3.55 22.33
N SER A 112 9.63 -3.02 22.70
CA SER A 112 9.75 -2.15 23.88
C SER A 112 8.77 -0.96 23.73
N GLY A 113 8.18 -0.50 24.84
CA GLY A 113 7.20 0.60 24.85
C GLY A 113 7.62 1.82 24.00
N ALA A 114 8.93 2.12 23.93
CA ALA A 114 9.47 3.23 23.14
C ALA A 114 9.19 3.14 21.62
N VAL A 115 9.08 1.95 21.04
CA VAL A 115 8.75 1.76 19.61
C VAL A 115 7.26 2.04 19.37
N LEU A 116 6.41 1.63 20.30
CA LEU A 116 4.96 1.89 20.24
C LEU A 116 4.66 3.40 20.35
N ASP A 117 5.41 4.11 21.17
CA ASP A 117 5.25 5.57 21.34
C ASP A 117 5.63 6.32 20.05
N GLN A 118 6.75 5.97 19.41
CA GLN A 118 7.17 6.59 18.13
C GLN A 118 6.17 6.33 17.00
N ASP A 119 5.60 5.14 16.91
CA ASP A 119 4.59 4.83 15.91
C ASP A 119 3.30 5.63 16.15
N ALA A 120 2.88 5.79 17.40
CA ALA A 120 1.74 6.61 17.77
C ALA A 120 1.95 8.11 17.45
N GLU A 121 3.14 8.65 17.75
CA GLU A 121 3.53 10.03 17.42
C GLU A 121 3.51 10.26 15.89
N ARG A 122 4.07 9.34 15.12
CA ARG A 122 4.08 9.39 13.66
C ARG A 122 2.67 9.40 13.08
N MET A 123 1.80 8.53 13.57
CA MET A 123 0.41 8.48 13.15
C MET A 123 -0.35 9.76 13.49
N THR A 124 -0.16 10.27 14.72
CA THR A 124 -0.79 11.51 15.16
C THR A 124 -0.34 12.69 14.29
N ALA A 125 0.93 12.76 13.93
CA ALA A 125 1.47 13.77 13.03
C ALA A 125 0.82 13.72 11.63
N LEU A 126 0.67 12.52 11.05
CA LEU A 126 0.00 12.36 9.76
C LEU A 126 -1.49 12.73 9.83
N GLN A 127 -2.17 12.36 10.91
CA GLN A 127 -3.57 12.72 11.13
C GLN A 127 -3.76 14.23 11.33
N SER A 128 -2.83 14.92 12.01
CA SER A 128 -2.88 16.38 12.17
C SER A 128 -2.78 17.13 10.84
N MET A 129 -2.15 16.52 9.83
CA MET A 129 -2.07 17.03 8.45
C MET A 129 -3.31 16.69 7.61
N GLY A 130 -4.31 16.00 8.19
CA GLY A 130 -5.56 15.65 7.51
C GLY A 130 -5.49 14.33 6.73
N PHE A 131 -4.46 13.51 6.90
CA PHE A 131 -4.44 12.16 6.33
C PHE A 131 -5.37 11.23 7.10
N ASP A 132 -6.14 10.42 6.36
CA ASP A 132 -6.84 9.27 6.94
C ASP A 132 -5.86 8.11 7.05
N VAL A 133 -5.47 7.73 8.28
CA VAL A 133 -4.51 6.63 8.53
C VAL A 133 -5.26 5.38 8.98
N PHE A 134 -4.98 4.25 8.31
CA PHE A 134 -5.54 2.93 8.59
C PHE A 134 -4.44 1.97 9.01
N LEU A 135 -4.55 1.42 10.21
CA LEU A 135 -3.69 0.32 10.64
C LEU A 135 -4.29 -1.00 10.17
N VAL A 136 -3.51 -1.77 9.43
CA VAL A 136 -3.95 -3.04 8.84
C VAL A 136 -2.99 -4.15 9.20
N THR A 137 -3.49 -5.17 9.89
CA THR A 137 -2.71 -6.35 10.29
C THR A 137 -2.69 -7.41 9.18
N HIS A 138 -1.78 -8.38 9.31
CA HIS A 138 -1.75 -9.57 8.46
C HIS A 138 -3.10 -10.28 8.40
N ASP A 139 -3.75 -10.46 9.55
CA ASP A 139 -5.04 -11.16 9.61
C ASP A 139 -6.15 -10.39 8.88
N MET A 140 -6.16 -9.06 9.00
CA MET A 140 -7.11 -8.21 8.28
C MET A 140 -6.93 -8.27 6.76
N LEU A 141 -5.69 -8.42 6.27
CA LEU A 141 -5.43 -8.60 4.83
C LEU A 141 -5.94 -9.95 4.31
N ASN A 142 -5.85 -10.99 5.14
CA ASN A 142 -6.28 -12.35 4.79
C ASN A 142 -7.78 -12.59 5.01
N ASP A 143 -8.43 -11.82 5.88
CA ASP A 143 -9.89 -11.88 6.07
C ASP A 143 -10.60 -11.05 5.00
N LYS A 144 -11.31 -11.73 4.09
CA LYS A 144 -12.03 -11.08 2.97
C LYS A 144 -13.06 -10.05 3.41
N LYS A 145 -13.73 -10.27 4.56
CA LYS A 145 -14.76 -9.35 5.07
C LYS A 145 -14.11 -8.11 5.67
N GLN A 146 -13.03 -8.28 6.43
CA GLN A 146 -12.28 -7.18 7.01
C GLN A 146 -11.63 -6.33 5.92
N LEU A 147 -10.95 -6.96 4.96
CA LEU A 147 -10.35 -6.26 3.82
C LEU A 147 -11.41 -5.46 3.03
N ASP A 148 -12.56 -6.05 2.76
CA ASP A 148 -13.64 -5.37 2.04
C ASP A 148 -14.18 -4.17 2.83
N ALA A 149 -14.31 -4.28 4.15
CA ALA A 149 -14.70 -3.18 5.03
C ALA A 149 -13.65 -2.06 5.03
N ILE A 150 -12.36 -2.39 5.07
CA ILE A 150 -11.26 -1.42 4.96
C ILE A 150 -11.34 -0.69 3.62
N VAL A 151 -11.44 -1.43 2.50
CA VAL A 151 -11.56 -0.85 1.16
C VAL A 151 -12.77 0.08 1.05
N LYS A 152 -13.91 -0.31 1.62
CA LYS A 152 -15.12 0.52 1.65
C LYS A 152 -14.90 1.81 2.44
N SER A 153 -14.22 1.73 3.59
CA SER A 153 -13.89 2.89 4.42
C SER A 153 -12.92 3.83 3.68
N VAL A 154 -11.86 3.30 3.09
CA VAL A 154 -10.91 4.08 2.26
C VAL A 154 -11.63 4.77 1.11
N CYS A 155 -12.50 4.06 0.38
CA CYS A 155 -13.30 4.65 -0.69
C CYS A 155 -14.16 5.82 -0.19
N SER A 156 -14.82 5.66 0.96
CA SER A 156 -15.64 6.71 1.58
C SER A 156 -14.82 7.96 1.93
N ARG A 157 -13.66 7.79 2.58
CA ARG A 157 -12.76 8.89 2.96
C ARG A 157 -12.21 9.63 1.75
N LEU A 158 -11.83 8.90 0.72
CA LEU A 158 -11.28 9.46 -0.51
C LEU A 158 -12.36 9.98 -1.48
N GLY A 159 -13.65 9.81 -1.20
CA GLY A 159 -14.72 10.17 -2.13
C GLY A 159 -14.72 9.32 -3.42
N ILE A 160 -14.20 8.10 -3.35
CA ILE A 160 -14.16 7.15 -4.46
C ILE A 160 -15.40 6.25 -4.37
N ARG A 161 -16.08 6.04 -5.51
CA ARG A 161 -17.21 5.11 -5.54
C ARG A 161 -16.77 3.68 -5.26
N TYR A 162 -17.18 3.15 -4.10
CA TYR A 162 -16.99 1.73 -3.80
C TYR A 162 -17.77 0.86 -4.78
N LYS A 163 -17.14 -0.24 -5.22
CA LYS A 163 -17.79 -1.27 -6.06
C LYS A 163 -17.49 -2.63 -5.45
N ALA A 164 -18.52 -3.31 -4.98
CA ALA A 164 -18.42 -4.67 -4.44
C ALA A 164 -17.79 -5.63 -5.44
N LYS A 165 -17.00 -6.59 -4.94
CA LYS A 165 -16.48 -7.70 -5.76
C LYS A 165 -17.57 -8.76 -5.90
N SER A 166 -17.75 -9.32 -7.11
CA SER A 166 -18.59 -10.51 -7.29
C SER A 166 -17.93 -11.73 -6.61
N GLU A 167 -18.71 -12.76 -6.28
CA GLU A 167 -18.17 -13.98 -5.66
C GLU A 167 -17.09 -14.64 -6.55
N ALA A 168 -17.26 -14.65 -7.86
CA ALA A 168 -16.26 -15.15 -8.81
C ALA A 168 -14.93 -14.36 -8.73
N MET A 169 -14.99 -13.05 -8.52
CA MET A 169 -13.79 -12.21 -8.35
C MET A 169 -13.09 -12.43 -7.00
N LYS A 170 -13.83 -12.82 -5.96
CA LYS A 170 -13.26 -13.13 -4.65
C LYS A 170 -12.44 -14.42 -4.66
N MET A 171 -12.78 -15.37 -5.53
CA MET A 171 -12.09 -16.66 -5.63
C MET A 171 -10.76 -16.58 -6.36
N SER A 172 -10.49 -15.58 -7.19
CA SER A 172 -9.24 -15.47 -7.95
C SER A 172 -8.01 -15.11 -7.10
N LEU A 173 -8.20 -14.73 -5.83
CA LEU A 173 -7.11 -14.39 -4.88
C LEU A 173 -6.56 -15.60 -4.10
N ILE A 174 -7.19 -16.78 -4.21
CA ILE A 174 -6.83 -17.95 -3.38
C ILE A 174 -5.55 -18.65 -3.89
N HIS A 175 -4.99 -18.22 -5.01
CA HIS A 175 -3.86 -18.88 -5.68
C HIS A 175 -2.62 -17.98 -5.86
N ILE A 176 -2.38 -17.03 -4.93
CA ILE A 176 -1.14 -16.23 -4.89
C ILE A 176 -0.30 -16.64 -3.69
#